data_ddaee6668e3a057d6d73dc2cd15d4c67
#
_entry.id   ddaee6668e3a057d6d73dc2cd15d4c67
#
_cell.length_a   1.000
_cell.length_b   1.000
_cell.length_c   1.000
_cell.angle_alpha   90.00
_cell.angle_beta   90.00
_cell.angle_gamma   90.00
#
_symmetry.space_group_name_H-M   'P 1'
#
loop_
_entity.id
_entity.type
_entity.pdbx_description
1 polymer ?
#
loop_
_entity_poly.entity_id
_entity_poly.type
_entity_poly.pdbx_seq_one_letter_code
_entity_poly.pdbx_strand_id
1 'polypeptide(L)'
;MARKGIILAGGSGTRLYPLTIAVSKQLMPVYDKPMIYYPLSVLMLSDIREILVISTPQDLPLFQRLLGDGSQFGIKLHYAEQAKPDGLAQAFVIGSDFIGNSPSALILGDNLFYGHDLTAALERASRRDVGATIFGYHVSDPTAYGVVEFSKSGQVLSLEEKPAAPKSNYAIPGIYYYDNSVAALARSLKPSSRGEYEITDLNRLYLDAGKLHVEILGRGTAWLDTGTHDSLIDAAQFVSVIESRQGLKIACLEEIAWRKGWIDKAVLESQIRNLGKSGYAAYLKALI
;
A
#
# COMPACT_ATOMS: atom_id res chain seq x y z
N MET A 1 13.93 -14.29 -8.15
CA MET A 1 12.74 -14.80 -7.42
C MET A 1 11.60 -13.82 -7.59
N ALA A 2 10.33 -14.27 -7.55
CA ALA A 2 9.19 -13.37 -7.61
C ALA A 2 9.15 -12.50 -6.34
N ARG A 3 8.81 -11.21 -6.51
CA ARG A 3 8.63 -10.26 -5.40
C ARG A 3 7.38 -10.61 -4.61
N LYS A 4 7.44 -10.52 -3.29
CA LYS A 4 6.31 -10.73 -2.38
C LYS A 4 5.79 -9.39 -1.85
N GLY A 5 4.47 -9.31 -1.62
CA GLY A 5 3.84 -8.11 -1.09
C GLY A 5 3.50 -8.23 0.39
N ILE A 6 3.56 -7.13 1.10
CA ILE A 6 3.02 -7.00 2.46
C ILE A 6 2.07 -5.81 2.47
N ILE A 7 0.87 -6.00 3.00
CA ILE A 7 -0.05 -4.92 3.33
C ILE A 7 -0.08 -4.82 4.86
N LEU A 8 0.33 -3.67 5.38
CA LEU A 8 0.22 -3.41 6.81
C LEU A 8 -1.11 -2.69 7.08
N ALA A 9 -2.06 -3.44 7.60
CA ALA A 9 -3.42 -3.02 7.91
C ALA A 9 -3.69 -3.04 9.42
N GLY A 10 -2.69 -2.66 10.19
CA GLY A 10 -2.76 -2.53 11.64
C GLY A 10 -3.01 -1.10 12.11
N GLY A 11 -2.90 -0.91 13.42
CA GLY A 11 -3.06 0.39 14.07
C GLY A 11 -4.43 0.58 14.73
N SER A 12 -4.48 1.44 15.75
CA SER A 12 -5.68 1.67 16.57
C SER A 12 -6.76 2.52 15.91
N GLY A 13 -6.42 3.24 14.83
CA GLY A 13 -7.36 4.10 14.11
C GLY A 13 -7.95 5.26 14.95
N THR A 14 -7.36 5.61 16.08
CA THR A 14 -7.94 6.54 17.08
C THR A 14 -8.27 7.92 16.52
N ARG A 15 -7.57 8.37 15.49
CA ARG A 15 -7.87 9.65 14.81
C ARG A 15 -9.24 9.67 14.09
N LEU A 16 -9.82 8.48 13.86
CA LEU A 16 -11.13 8.32 13.24
C LEU A 16 -12.22 7.90 14.24
N TYR A 17 -11.97 7.96 15.54
CA TYR A 17 -13.02 7.71 16.52
C TYR A 17 -14.18 8.70 16.36
N PRO A 18 -15.45 8.23 16.52
CA PRO A 18 -15.89 6.88 16.94
C PRO A 18 -15.99 5.83 15.81
N LEU A 19 -15.72 6.15 14.55
CA LEU A 19 -15.93 5.25 13.40
C LEU A 19 -15.16 3.92 13.54
N THR A 20 -13.96 3.98 14.09
CA THR A 20 -13.04 2.83 14.19
C THR A 20 -13.06 2.13 15.54
N ILE A 21 -14.08 2.38 16.39
CA ILE A 21 -14.23 1.66 17.66
C ILE A 21 -14.57 0.16 17.41
N ALA A 22 -15.40 -0.11 16.41
CA ALA A 22 -15.92 -1.45 16.15
C ALA A 22 -15.43 -2.08 14.84
N VAL A 23 -14.66 -1.37 14.05
CA VAL A 23 -14.18 -1.84 12.74
C VAL A 23 -12.81 -1.27 12.43
N SER A 24 -11.94 -2.08 11.83
CA SER A 24 -10.65 -1.62 11.31
C SER A 24 -10.87 -0.50 10.28
N LYS A 25 -10.02 0.54 10.34
CA LYS A 25 -10.01 1.64 9.38
C LYS A 25 -9.97 1.13 7.94
N GLN A 26 -9.15 0.14 7.65
CA GLN A 26 -8.93 -0.38 6.32
C GLN A 26 -10.12 -1.20 5.76
N LEU A 27 -11.10 -1.49 6.60
CA LEU A 27 -12.38 -2.12 6.20
C LEU A 27 -13.49 -1.10 5.96
N MET A 28 -13.26 0.16 6.31
CA MET A 28 -14.21 1.24 6.04
C MET A 28 -14.34 1.49 4.53
N PRO A 29 -15.51 1.91 4.06
CA PRO A 29 -15.71 2.20 2.65
C PRO A 29 -14.97 3.48 2.23
N VAL A 30 -14.32 3.41 1.07
CA VAL A 30 -13.92 4.58 0.30
C VAL A 30 -14.72 4.53 -0.99
N TYR A 31 -15.79 5.31 -1.04
CA TYR A 31 -16.82 5.32 -2.06
C TYR A 31 -17.57 3.96 -2.17
N ASP A 32 -17.22 3.08 -3.10
CA ASP A 32 -17.99 1.88 -3.44
C ASP A 32 -17.33 0.54 -3.01
N LYS A 33 -16.17 0.60 -2.37
CA LYS A 33 -15.43 -0.59 -1.93
C LYS A 33 -14.64 -0.37 -0.63
N PRO A 34 -14.27 -1.44 0.09
CA PRO A 34 -13.43 -1.32 1.29
C PRO A 34 -12.07 -0.71 0.96
N MET A 35 -11.54 0.11 1.87
CA MET A 35 -10.27 0.81 1.74
C MET A 35 -9.11 -0.12 1.37
N ILE A 36 -9.05 -1.33 1.93
CA ILE A 36 -7.98 -2.31 1.67
C ILE A 36 -7.85 -2.71 0.18
N TYR A 37 -8.90 -2.52 -0.64
CA TYR A 37 -8.86 -2.82 -2.07
C TYR A 37 -7.86 -1.93 -2.81
N TYR A 38 -7.69 -0.69 -2.38
CA TYR A 38 -6.78 0.26 -3.03
C TYR A 38 -5.32 -0.14 -2.89
N PRO A 39 -4.75 -0.37 -1.69
CA PRO A 39 -3.37 -0.86 -1.58
C PRO A 39 -3.19 -2.26 -2.19
N LEU A 40 -4.19 -3.15 -2.07
CA LEU A 40 -4.12 -4.45 -2.72
C LEU A 40 -4.03 -4.33 -4.23
N SER A 41 -4.80 -3.42 -4.86
CA SER A 41 -4.73 -3.15 -6.29
C SER A 41 -3.35 -2.67 -6.73
N VAL A 42 -2.66 -1.85 -5.92
CA VAL A 42 -1.31 -1.36 -6.21
C VAL A 42 -0.30 -2.50 -6.28
N LEU A 43 -0.37 -3.45 -5.34
CA LEU A 43 0.48 -4.64 -5.39
C LEU A 43 0.16 -5.52 -6.61
N MET A 44 -1.12 -5.68 -6.95
CA MET A 44 -1.53 -6.42 -8.15
C MET A 44 -1.04 -5.73 -9.44
N LEU A 45 -1.11 -4.40 -9.53
CA LEU A 45 -0.57 -3.63 -10.65
C LEU A 45 0.95 -3.79 -10.79
N SER A 46 1.65 -4.02 -9.67
CA SER A 46 3.09 -4.32 -9.62
C SER A 46 3.46 -5.78 -9.98
N ASP A 47 2.49 -6.58 -10.47
CA ASP A 47 2.63 -8.03 -10.75
C ASP A 47 2.96 -8.89 -9.51
N ILE A 48 2.62 -8.43 -8.33
CA ILE A 48 2.84 -9.16 -7.09
C ILE A 48 1.60 -10.03 -6.81
N ARG A 49 1.81 -11.37 -6.76
CA ARG A 49 0.73 -12.36 -6.59
C ARG A 49 0.73 -13.09 -5.26
N GLU A 50 1.83 -13.09 -4.52
CA GLU A 50 1.89 -13.60 -3.13
C GLU A 50 1.92 -12.41 -2.18
N ILE A 51 0.90 -12.27 -1.34
CA ILE A 51 0.71 -11.08 -0.50
C ILE A 51 0.36 -11.51 0.93
N LEU A 52 1.06 -10.91 1.91
CA LEU A 52 0.80 -11.06 3.33
C LEU A 52 0.02 -9.84 3.83
N VAL A 53 -1.14 -10.06 4.41
CA VAL A 53 -1.91 -9.04 5.14
C VAL A 53 -1.56 -9.15 6.62
N ILE A 54 -1.01 -8.08 7.18
CA ILE A 54 -0.67 -7.98 8.61
C ILE A 54 -1.69 -7.05 9.26
N SER A 55 -2.37 -7.53 10.30
CA SER A 55 -3.37 -6.74 11.02
C SER A 55 -3.38 -7.08 12.51
N THR A 56 -4.23 -6.40 13.28
CA THR A 56 -4.43 -6.73 14.70
C THR A 56 -5.11 -8.10 14.85
N PRO A 57 -4.92 -8.81 15.97
CA PRO A 57 -5.62 -10.08 16.22
C PRO A 57 -7.14 -9.95 16.14
N GLN A 58 -7.70 -8.79 16.52
CA GLN A 58 -9.15 -8.52 16.52
C GLN A 58 -9.69 -8.36 15.10
N ASP A 59 -8.94 -7.69 14.22
CA ASP A 59 -9.41 -7.33 12.87
C ASP A 59 -9.07 -8.39 11.83
N LEU A 60 -8.02 -9.20 12.04
CA LEU A 60 -7.52 -10.17 11.07
C LEU A 60 -8.60 -11.14 10.56
N PRO A 61 -9.52 -11.66 11.39
CA PRO A 61 -10.62 -12.52 10.92
C PRO A 61 -11.56 -11.81 9.94
N LEU A 62 -11.72 -10.48 10.05
CA LEU A 62 -12.57 -9.70 9.16
C LEU A 62 -11.91 -9.55 7.77
N PHE A 63 -10.59 -9.36 7.73
CA PHE A 63 -9.85 -9.37 6.46
C PHE A 63 -9.90 -10.75 5.79
N GLN A 64 -9.74 -11.82 6.56
CA GLN A 64 -9.86 -13.19 6.04
C GLN A 64 -11.25 -13.46 5.48
N ARG A 65 -12.31 -12.99 6.14
CA ARG A 65 -13.69 -13.11 5.66
C ARG A 65 -13.93 -12.31 4.37
N LEU A 66 -13.34 -11.10 4.26
CA LEU A 66 -13.52 -10.23 3.10
C LEU A 66 -12.75 -10.73 1.88
N LEU A 67 -11.49 -11.10 2.07
CA LEU A 67 -10.53 -11.34 0.99
C LEU A 67 -10.28 -12.83 0.70
N GLY A 68 -10.71 -13.74 1.59
CA GLY A 68 -10.48 -15.18 1.46
C GLY A 68 -9.00 -15.54 1.34
N ASP A 69 -8.69 -16.51 0.49
CA ASP A 69 -7.32 -16.91 0.16
C ASP A 69 -6.74 -16.16 -1.06
N GLY A 70 -7.53 -15.27 -1.68
CA GLY A 70 -7.15 -14.47 -2.84
C GLY A 70 -7.31 -15.17 -4.17
N SER A 71 -7.69 -16.44 -4.21
CA SER A 71 -7.83 -17.23 -5.45
C SER A 71 -8.82 -16.61 -6.43
N GLN A 72 -9.88 -15.96 -5.93
CA GLN A 72 -10.87 -15.22 -6.72
C GLN A 72 -10.25 -14.04 -7.50
N PHE A 73 -9.10 -13.54 -7.10
CA PHE A 73 -8.34 -12.49 -7.79
C PHE A 73 -7.08 -13.04 -8.48
N GLY A 74 -6.92 -14.35 -8.53
CA GLY A 74 -5.73 -15.00 -9.10
C GLY A 74 -4.43 -14.72 -8.34
N ILE A 75 -4.52 -14.37 -7.06
CA ILE A 75 -3.42 -14.13 -6.13
C ILE A 75 -3.49 -15.12 -4.97
N LYS A 76 -2.46 -15.14 -4.13
CA LYS A 76 -2.41 -15.93 -2.90
C LYS A 76 -2.23 -15.00 -1.71
N LEU A 77 -3.21 -15.01 -0.81
CA LEU A 77 -3.20 -14.21 0.40
C LEU A 77 -2.75 -15.06 1.60
N HIS A 78 -1.88 -14.47 2.39
CA HIS A 78 -1.44 -14.97 3.68
C HIS A 78 -1.80 -13.92 4.74
N TYR A 79 -1.88 -14.34 5.99
CA TYR A 79 -2.34 -13.49 7.09
C TYR A 79 -1.42 -13.67 8.29
N ALA A 80 -1.06 -12.55 8.93
CA ALA A 80 -0.27 -12.55 10.16
C ALA A 80 -0.76 -11.47 11.12
N GLU A 81 -0.53 -11.70 12.41
CA GLU A 81 -0.93 -10.78 13.47
C GLU A 81 0.21 -9.82 13.83
N GLN A 82 -0.15 -8.54 14.00
CA GLN A 82 0.66 -7.56 14.69
C GLN A 82 -0.06 -7.21 15.99
N ALA A 83 0.38 -7.79 17.10
CA ALA A 83 -0.27 -7.64 18.39
C ALA A 83 -0.17 -6.21 18.96
N LYS A 84 0.89 -5.47 18.60
CA LYS A 84 1.13 -4.08 19.00
C LYS A 84 1.64 -3.26 17.81
N PRO A 85 1.25 -2.00 17.68
CA PRO A 85 1.68 -1.13 16.59
C PRO A 85 3.10 -0.56 16.86
N ASP A 86 4.11 -1.43 16.91
CA ASP A 86 5.49 -1.07 17.26
C ASP A 86 6.26 -0.46 16.08
N GLY A 87 5.58 0.01 15.04
CA GLY A 87 6.17 0.70 13.89
C GLY A 87 6.08 -0.09 12.58
N LEU A 88 6.32 0.62 11.45
CA LEU A 88 6.12 0.07 10.11
C LEU A 88 7.17 -0.98 9.75
N ALA A 89 8.42 -0.80 10.18
CA ALA A 89 9.51 -1.72 9.87
C ALA A 89 9.33 -3.10 10.53
N GLN A 90 8.51 -3.20 11.60
CA GLN A 90 8.17 -4.47 12.24
C GLN A 90 7.47 -5.45 11.26
N ALA A 91 6.80 -4.94 10.23
CA ALA A 91 6.15 -5.76 9.21
C ALA A 91 7.11 -6.75 8.54
N PHE A 92 8.39 -6.36 8.35
CA PHE A 92 9.42 -7.24 7.78
C PHE A 92 9.94 -8.29 8.76
N VAL A 93 9.87 -8.01 10.05
CA VAL A 93 10.21 -8.98 11.11
C VAL A 93 9.11 -10.03 11.20
N ILE A 94 7.84 -9.60 11.27
CA ILE A 94 6.66 -10.48 11.29
C ILE A 94 6.59 -11.32 10.01
N GLY A 95 6.78 -10.69 8.85
CA GLY A 95 6.72 -11.34 7.54
C GLY A 95 7.99 -12.07 7.12
N SER A 96 9.01 -12.22 7.98
CA SER A 96 10.32 -12.73 7.57
C SER A 96 10.29 -14.13 6.96
N ASP A 97 9.52 -15.05 7.54
CA ASP A 97 9.38 -16.40 7.04
C ASP A 97 8.60 -16.45 5.71
N PHE A 98 7.58 -15.58 5.60
CA PHE A 98 6.84 -15.40 4.35
C PHE A 98 7.74 -14.84 3.25
N ILE A 99 8.53 -13.81 3.51
CA ILE A 99 9.46 -13.20 2.54
C ILE A 99 10.52 -14.23 2.12
N GLY A 100 11.13 -14.92 3.09
CA GLY A 100 12.26 -15.80 2.84
C GLY A 100 13.41 -15.05 2.15
N ASN A 101 13.86 -15.57 1.01
CA ASN A 101 14.93 -14.96 0.20
C ASN A 101 14.41 -14.10 -0.97
N SER A 102 13.09 -13.79 -1.01
CA SER A 102 12.52 -13.00 -2.09
C SER A 102 12.67 -11.49 -1.85
N PRO A 103 12.80 -10.68 -2.90
CA PRO A 103 12.56 -9.25 -2.76
C PRO A 103 11.11 -9.00 -2.34
N SER A 104 10.85 -7.88 -1.66
CA SER A 104 9.51 -7.59 -1.13
C SER A 104 9.06 -6.17 -1.43
N ALA A 105 7.74 -5.95 -1.33
CA ALA A 105 7.13 -4.62 -1.31
C ALA A 105 6.24 -4.52 -0.07
N LEU A 106 6.27 -3.36 0.60
CA LEU A 106 5.36 -3.01 1.69
C LEU A 106 4.47 -1.86 1.24
N ILE A 107 3.18 -1.98 1.49
CA ILE A 107 2.24 -0.88 1.33
C ILE A 107 1.38 -0.73 2.58
N LEU A 108 1.09 0.52 2.94
CA LEU A 108 0.20 0.82 4.06
C LEU A 108 -1.26 0.64 3.62
N GLY A 109 -2.04 -0.02 4.46
CA GLY A 109 -3.42 -0.42 4.18
C GLY A 109 -4.41 0.74 4.04
N ASP A 110 -3.98 1.95 4.33
CA ASP A 110 -4.78 3.18 4.29
C ASP A 110 -4.31 4.18 3.23
N ASN A 111 -3.39 3.78 2.35
CA ASN A 111 -2.89 4.61 1.27
C ASN A 111 -3.59 4.29 -0.05
N LEU A 112 -4.11 5.31 -0.69
CA LEU A 112 -4.74 5.25 -2.00
C LEU A 112 -3.86 5.93 -3.02
N PHE A 113 -3.62 5.26 -4.15
CA PHE A 113 -2.87 5.80 -5.28
C PHE A 113 -3.70 5.72 -6.56
N TYR A 114 -3.64 6.78 -7.35
CA TYR A 114 -4.26 6.82 -8.69
C TYR A 114 -3.46 7.74 -9.61
N GLY A 115 -3.28 7.34 -10.86
CA GLY A 115 -2.60 8.18 -11.84
C GLY A 115 -2.20 7.40 -13.08
N HIS A 116 -2.08 8.10 -14.21
CA HIS A 116 -1.76 7.50 -15.50
C HIS A 116 -0.39 6.79 -15.49
N ASP A 117 0.62 7.43 -14.90
CA ASP A 117 2.00 6.92 -14.89
C ASP A 117 2.31 6.00 -13.69
N LEU A 118 1.31 5.76 -12.83
CA LEU A 118 1.50 4.99 -11.61
C LEU A 118 2.01 3.58 -11.92
N THR A 119 1.35 2.84 -12.82
CA THR A 119 1.74 1.47 -13.17
C THR A 119 3.18 1.40 -13.66
N ALA A 120 3.60 2.33 -14.52
CA ALA A 120 4.97 2.37 -15.02
C ALA A 120 6.01 2.64 -13.91
N ALA A 121 5.68 3.51 -12.95
CA ALA A 121 6.55 3.78 -11.79
C ALA A 121 6.65 2.55 -10.87
N LEU A 122 5.53 1.88 -10.61
CA LEU A 122 5.49 0.64 -9.84
C LEU A 122 6.30 -0.49 -10.50
N GLU A 123 6.19 -0.65 -11.81
CA GLU A 123 6.98 -1.63 -12.57
C GLU A 123 8.48 -1.34 -12.50
N ARG A 124 8.90 -0.08 -12.66
CA ARG A 124 10.31 0.29 -12.52
C ARG A 124 10.83 -0.05 -11.13
N ALA A 125 10.08 0.26 -10.07
CA ALA A 125 10.44 -0.08 -8.71
C ALA A 125 10.48 -1.61 -8.49
N SER A 126 9.50 -2.34 -9.03
CA SER A 126 9.40 -3.79 -8.90
C SER A 126 10.52 -4.57 -9.60
N ARG A 127 11.10 -4.01 -10.69
CA ARG A 127 12.22 -4.63 -11.43
C ARG A 127 13.58 -4.48 -10.77
N ARG A 128 13.72 -3.62 -9.74
CA ARG A 128 14.98 -3.45 -9.00
C ARG A 128 15.11 -4.53 -7.94
N ASP A 129 16.00 -5.48 -8.16
CA ASP A 129 16.22 -6.61 -7.25
C ASP A 129 17.29 -6.34 -6.19
N VAL A 130 17.98 -5.19 -6.25
CA VAL A 130 19.04 -4.78 -5.31
C VAL A 130 18.69 -3.42 -4.72
N GLY A 131 18.85 -3.31 -3.41
CA GLY A 131 18.63 -2.08 -2.67
C GLY A 131 17.15 -1.84 -2.34
N ALA A 132 16.83 -0.59 -2.05
CA ALA A 132 15.48 -0.12 -1.76
C ALA A 132 15.01 0.90 -2.78
N THR A 133 13.70 0.94 -3.03
CA THR A 133 13.06 2.01 -3.78
C THR A 133 11.91 2.58 -2.95
N ILE A 134 11.97 3.87 -2.70
CA ILE A 134 10.89 4.68 -2.11
C ILE A 134 10.31 5.60 -3.17
N PHE A 135 9.18 6.22 -2.85
CA PHE A 135 8.55 7.21 -3.72
C PHE A 135 8.62 8.60 -3.10
N GLY A 136 8.77 9.62 -3.93
CA GLY A 136 8.68 11.02 -3.54
C GLY A 136 7.44 11.66 -4.13
N TYR A 137 6.59 12.26 -3.31
CA TYR A 137 5.38 12.96 -3.71
C TYR A 137 5.38 14.38 -3.19
N HIS A 138 5.22 15.36 -4.09
CA HIS A 138 5.24 16.77 -3.71
C HIS A 138 3.93 17.15 -3.01
N VAL A 139 4.03 17.65 -1.78
CA VAL A 139 2.91 18.13 -0.96
C VAL A 139 3.12 19.60 -0.54
N SER A 140 2.06 20.26 -0.16
CA SER A 140 2.12 21.63 0.38
C SER A 140 2.70 21.68 1.78
N ASP A 141 2.37 20.69 2.63
CA ASP A 141 2.88 20.54 4.00
C ASP A 141 3.36 19.10 4.23
N PRO A 142 4.68 18.86 4.29
CA PRO A 142 5.23 17.53 4.50
C PRO A 142 5.44 17.15 5.98
N THR A 143 5.10 18.00 6.93
CA THR A 143 5.44 17.82 8.37
C THR A 143 4.85 16.56 9.02
N ALA A 144 3.77 16.01 8.44
CA ALA A 144 3.12 14.80 8.93
C ALA A 144 3.74 13.49 8.42
N TYR A 145 4.72 13.55 7.51
CA TYR A 145 5.24 12.42 6.73
C TYR A 145 6.76 12.25 6.90
N GLY A 146 7.28 11.12 6.45
CA GLY A 146 8.68 11.01 6.10
C GLY A 146 9.00 11.95 4.93
N VAL A 147 10.13 12.63 4.98
CA VAL A 147 10.54 13.62 3.96
C VAL A 147 11.86 13.20 3.33
N VAL A 148 11.95 13.30 2.01
CA VAL A 148 13.20 13.07 1.26
C VAL A 148 13.73 14.38 0.72
N GLU A 149 15.03 14.62 0.95
CA GLU A 149 15.77 15.77 0.42
C GLU A 149 16.61 15.35 -0.79
N PHE A 150 16.62 16.20 -1.83
CA PHE A 150 17.41 15.99 -3.04
C PHE A 150 18.42 17.10 -3.28
N SER A 151 19.56 16.74 -3.86
CA SER A 151 20.47 17.69 -4.48
C SER A 151 19.89 18.25 -5.78
N LYS A 152 20.51 19.29 -6.32
CA LYS A 152 20.17 19.84 -7.66
C LYS A 152 20.32 18.80 -8.79
N SER A 153 21.15 17.79 -8.59
CA SER A 153 21.34 16.67 -9.54
C SER A 153 20.34 15.53 -9.36
N GLY A 154 19.39 15.62 -8.39
CA GLY A 154 18.41 14.58 -8.10
C GLY A 154 18.91 13.44 -7.18
N GLN A 155 20.13 13.59 -6.62
CA GLN A 155 20.66 12.62 -5.66
C GLN A 155 19.98 12.81 -4.29
N VAL A 156 19.60 11.72 -3.62
CA VAL A 156 19.08 11.75 -2.25
C VAL A 156 20.17 12.20 -1.29
N LEU A 157 19.90 13.24 -0.50
CA LEU A 157 20.79 13.78 0.50
C LEU A 157 20.45 13.32 1.91
N SER A 158 19.18 13.37 2.25
CA SER A 158 18.72 12.99 3.60
C SER A 158 17.29 12.48 3.61
N LEU A 159 16.94 11.76 4.68
CA LEU A 159 15.61 11.32 5.01
C LEU A 159 15.29 11.75 6.44
N GLU A 160 14.12 12.34 6.65
CA GLU A 160 13.69 12.79 7.97
C GLU A 160 12.26 12.31 8.26
N GLU A 161 12.04 11.75 9.46
CA GLU A 161 10.70 11.34 9.87
C GLU A 161 9.99 12.51 10.57
N LYS A 162 8.87 12.95 9.98
CA LYS A 162 7.99 14.01 10.53
C LYS A 162 8.78 15.23 11.04
N PRO A 163 9.61 15.85 10.20
CA PRO A 163 10.44 16.96 10.63
C PRO A 163 9.59 18.19 10.96
N ALA A 164 9.92 18.88 12.05
CA ALA A 164 9.30 20.16 12.40
C ALA A 164 9.67 21.29 11.40
N ALA A 165 10.85 21.18 10.78
CA ALA A 165 11.34 22.11 9.75
C ALA A 165 11.83 21.30 8.55
N PRO A 166 10.94 20.89 7.63
CA PRO A 166 11.28 20.02 6.50
C PRO A 166 12.22 20.71 5.51
N LYS A 167 13.23 19.96 5.01
CA LYS A 167 14.20 20.45 4.03
C LYS A 167 13.70 20.41 2.59
N SER A 168 12.60 19.72 2.35
CA SER A 168 11.94 19.66 1.05
C SER A 168 10.43 19.45 1.21
N ASN A 169 9.68 19.63 0.12
CA ASN A 169 8.25 19.36 0.07
C ASN A 169 7.95 17.95 -0.48
N TYR A 170 8.94 17.06 -0.58
CA TYR A 170 8.72 15.70 -1.04
C TYR A 170 8.48 14.75 0.12
N ALA A 171 7.20 14.46 0.37
CA ALA A 171 6.78 13.41 1.29
C ALA A 171 7.05 12.03 0.72
N ILE A 172 7.28 11.06 1.59
CA ILE A 172 7.46 9.64 1.25
C ILE A 172 6.12 8.94 1.47
N PRO A 173 5.37 8.58 0.41
CA PRO A 173 4.15 7.80 0.52
C PRO A 173 4.40 6.41 1.09
N GLY A 174 3.33 5.82 1.65
CA GLY A 174 3.39 4.52 2.32
C GLY A 174 3.50 3.33 1.37
N ILE A 175 4.41 3.38 0.40
CA ILE A 175 4.76 2.27 -0.48
C ILE A 175 6.28 2.18 -0.65
N TYR A 176 6.83 0.98 -0.47
CA TYR A 176 8.26 0.72 -0.37
C TYR A 176 8.60 -0.59 -1.06
N TYR A 177 9.73 -0.64 -1.78
CA TYR A 177 10.26 -1.85 -2.41
C TYR A 177 11.66 -2.12 -1.89
N TYR A 178 11.95 -3.36 -1.54
CA TYR A 178 13.22 -3.76 -0.94
C TYR A 178 13.74 -5.05 -1.57
N ASP A 179 15.05 -5.21 -1.51
CA ASP A 179 15.70 -6.48 -1.78
C ASP A 179 15.51 -7.50 -0.63
N ASN A 180 16.11 -8.66 -0.75
CA ASN A 180 15.98 -9.75 0.23
C ASN A 180 16.70 -9.51 1.57
N SER A 181 17.50 -8.45 1.69
CA SER A 181 18.19 -8.11 2.95
C SER A 181 17.29 -7.41 3.97
N VAL A 182 16.12 -6.95 3.55
CA VAL A 182 15.22 -6.09 4.35
C VAL A 182 14.86 -6.69 5.71
N ALA A 183 14.56 -8.00 5.79
CA ALA A 183 14.17 -8.63 7.06
C ALA A 183 15.32 -8.65 8.07
N ALA A 184 16.57 -8.84 7.60
CA ALA A 184 17.76 -8.79 8.45
C ALA A 184 18.04 -7.35 8.92
N LEU A 185 17.93 -6.38 8.03
CA LEU A 185 18.09 -4.96 8.36
C LEU A 185 17.02 -4.48 9.34
N ALA A 186 15.75 -4.85 9.13
CA ALA A 186 14.66 -4.51 10.04
C ALA A 186 14.88 -5.04 11.46
N ARG A 187 15.42 -6.25 11.61
CA ARG A 187 15.79 -6.82 12.93
C ARG A 187 16.92 -6.05 13.63
N SER A 188 17.77 -5.35 12.90
CA SER A 188 18.88 -4.57 13.47
C SER A 188 18.47 -3.18 13.97
N LEU A 189 17.28 -2.73 13.63
CA LEU A 189 16.78 -1.42 14.06
C LEU A 189 16.57 -1.38 15.57
N LYS A 190 16.67 -0.16 16.10
CA LYS A 190 16.30 0.16 17.48
C LYS A 190 15.04 1.03 17.44
N PRO A 191 14.16 0.90 18.44
CA PRO A 191 13.02 1.81 18.55
C PRO A 191 13.47 3.27 18.62
N SER A 192 12.74 4.15 17.93
CA SER A 192 12.93 5.60 17.99
C SER A 192 12.53 6.17 19.34
N SER A 193 12.69 7.50 19.53
CA SER A 193 12.20 8.21 20.72
C SER A 193 10.67 8.08 20.91
N ARG A 194 9.94 7.69 19.85
CA ARG A 194 8.49 7.39 19.89
C ARG A 194 8.20 5.95 20.32
N GLY A 195 9.21 5.10 20.48
CA GLY A 195 9.08 3.68 20.77
C GLY A 195 8.76 2.83 19.54
N GLU A 196 8.88 3.37 18.33
CA GLU A 196 8.51 2.71 17.07
C GLU A 196 9.76 2.29 16.26
N TYR A 197 9.70 1.16 15.58
CA TYR A 197 10.66 0.75 14.54
C TYR A 197 10.32 1.48 13.25
N GLU A 198 11.02 2.62 13.03
CA GLU A 198 10.71 3.55 11.95
C GLU A 198 11.12 3.01 10.60
N ILE A 199 10.22 3.13 9.62
CA ILE A 199 10.53 2.79 8.23
C ILE A 199 11.58 3.76 7.65
N THR A 200 11.61 4.99 8.12
CA THR A 200 12.59 6.00 7.73
C THR A 200 13.99 5.60 8.14
N ASP A 201 14.17 4.98 9.33
CA ASP A 201 15.47 4.47 9.76
C ASP A 201 15.92 3.27 8.93
N LEU A 202 14.98 2.39 8.57
CA LEU A 202 15.28 1.31 7.62
C LEU A 202 15.76 1.86 6.27
N ASN A 203 15.08 2.89 5.74
CA ASN A 203 15.46 3.54 4.49
C ASN A 203 16.83 4.23 4.58
N ARG A 204 17.19 4.81 5.76
CA ARG A 204 18.52 5.39 6.01
C ARG A 204 19.63 4.35 5.89
N LEU A 205 19.43 3.12 6.37
CA LEU A 205 20.43 2.06 6.20
C LEU A 205 20.73 1.79 4.72
N TYR A 206 19.72 1.84 3.85
CA TYR A 206 19.91 1.72 2.41
C TYR A 206 20.55 2.98 1.79
N LEU A 207 20.21 4.18 2.28
CA LEU A 207 20.83 5.42 1.85
C LEU A 207 22.34 5.44 2.17
N ASP A 208 22.69 5.10 3.40
CA ASP A 208 24.09 5.06 3.88
C ASP A 208 24.92 4.00 3.12
N ALA A 209 24.28 2.91 2.71
CA ALA A 209 24.89 1.89 1.85
C ALA A 209 24.97 2.28 0.36
N GLY A 210 24.46 3.44 -0.04
CA GLY A 210 24.39 3.87 -1.44
C GLY A 210 23.42 3.03 -2.30
N LYS A 211 22.42 2.41 -1.69
CA LYS A 211 21.48 1.47 -2.33
C LYS A 211 20.03 1.94 -2.27
N LEU A 212 19.78 3.22 -1.98
CA LEU A 212 18.43 3.79 -1.98
C LEU A 212 18.15 4.47 -3.31
N HIS A 213 17.04 4.10 -3.94
CA HIS A 213 16.48 4.72 -5.12
C HIS A 213 15.19 5.46 -4.79
N VAL A 214 14.89 6.53 -5.51
CA VAL A 214 13.64 7.27 -5.37
C VAL A 214 12.98 7.40 -6.74
N GLU A 215 11.69 7.02 -6.80
CA GLU A 215 10.80 7.29 -7.93
C GLU A 215 9.93 8.50 -7.58
N ILE A 216 9.99 9.54 -8.41
CA ILE A 216 9.13 10.72 -8.21
C ILE A 216 7.77 10.47 -8.85
N LEU A 217 6.71 10.56 -8.04
CA LEU A 217 5.35 10.57 -8.52
C LEU A 217 5.03 11.97 -9.07
N GLY A 218 4.80 12.03 -10.39
CA GLY A 218 4.62 13.27 -11.11
C GLY A 218 3.22 13.88 -10.93
N ARG A 219 3.04 15.05 -11.57
CA ARG A 219 1.72 15.68 -11.68
C ARG A 219 0.74 14.74 -12.38
N GLY A 220 -0.50 14.69 -11.91
CA GLY A 220 -1.51 13.75 -12.41
C GLY A 220 -1.55 12.42 -11.64
N THR A 221 -0.63 12.20 -10.70
CA THR A 221 -0.75 11.15 -9.69
C THR A 221 -1.41 11.73 -8.45
N ALA A 222 -2.44 11.08 -7.95
CA ALA A 222 -3.02 11.34 -6.64
C ALA A 222 -2.48 10.29 -5.66
N TRP A 223 -2.01 10.78 -4.52
CA TRP A 223 -1.77 9.99 -3.33
C TRP A 223 -2.61 10.59 -2.21
N LEU A 224 -3.48 9.77 -1.62
CA LEU A 224 -4.39 10.16 -0.56
C LEU A 224 -4.16 9.24 0.63
N ASP A 225 -3.84 9.83 1.77
CA ASP A 225 -3.90 9.15 3.05
C ASP A 225 -5.31 9.35 3.63
N THR A 226 -5.88 8.32 4.19
CA THR A 226 -7.23 8.39 4.76
C THR A 226 -7.18 8.50 6.28
N GLY A 227 -6.20 9.27 6.80
CA GLY A 227 -5.84 9.35 8.22
C GLY A 227 -6.80 10.12 9.11
N THR A 228 -7.65 10.97 8.54
CA THR A 228 -8.61 11.84 9.24
C THR A 228 -9.99 11.72 8.61
N HIS A 229 -11.03 12.24 9.28
CA HIS A 229 -12.41 12.27 8.74
C HIS A 229 -12.46 13.03 7.42
N ASP A 230 -11.79 14.19 7.33
CA ASP A 230 -11.77 15.02 6.12
C ASP A 230 -11.04 14.28 4.98
N SER A 231 -9.85 13.72 5.23
CA SER A 231 -9.11 13.01 4.18
C SER A 231 -9.83 11.73 3.71
N LEU A 232 -10.64 11.10 4.56
CA LEU A 232 -11.49 9.96 4.17
C LEU A 232 -12.62 10.40 3.23
N ILE A 233 -13.27 11.56 3.52
CA ILE A 233 -14.29 12.15 2.66
C ILE A 233 -13.67 12.56 1.32
N ASP A 234 -12.54 13.27 1.34
CA ASP A 234 -11.83 13.71 0.14
C ASP A 234 -11.45 12.53 -0.77
N ALA A 235 -10.96 11.44 -0.18
CA ALA A 235 -10.65 10.23 -0.94
C ALA A 235 -11.90 9.61 -1.59
N ALA A 236 -13.01 9.53 -0.85
CA ALA A 236 -14.26 9.01 -1.37
C ALA A 236 -14.84 9.89 -2.49
N GLN A 237 -14.78 11.21 -2.34
CA GLN A 237 -15.23 12.18 -3.37
C GLN A 237 -14.34 12.10 -4.61
N PHE A 238 -13.01 12.04 -4.44
CA PHE A 238 -12.07 11.89 -5.55
C PHE A 238 -12.40 10.65 -6.39
N VAL A 239 -12.53 9.48 -5.75
CA VAL A 239 -12.86 8.22 -6.44
C VAL A 239 -14.21 8.34 -7.14
N SER A 240 -15.24 8.85 -6.46
CA SER A 240 -16.58 9.04 -7.01
C SER A 240 -16.58 9.90 -8.27
N VAL A 241 -15.87 11.03 -8.25
CA VAL A 241 -15.79 11.95 -9.40
C VAL A 241 -15.11 11.30 -10.59
N ILE A 242 -13.98 10.64 -10.38
CA ILE A 242 -13.24 9.98 -11.48
C ILE A 242 -14.08 8.83 -12.07
N GLU A 243 -14.60 7.92 -11.24
CA GLU A 243 -15.39 6.78 -11.70
C GLU A 243 -16.67 7.21 -12.44
N SER A 244 -17.37 8.23 -11.93
CA SER A 244 -18.59 8.72 -12.58
C SER A 244 -18.33 9.41 -13.92
N ARG A 245 -17.16 10.02 -14.10
CA ARG A 245 -16.79 10.69 -15.35
C ARG A 245 -16.25 9.74 -16.40
N GLN A 246 -15.44 8.76 -15.98
CA GLN A 246 -14.77 7.83 -16.91
C GLN A 246 -15.61 6.58 -17.20
N GLY A 247 -16.54 6.23 -16.30
CA GLY A 247 -17.24 4.94 -16.35
C GLY A 247 -16.34 3.74 -16.05
N LEU A 248 -15.14 3.98 -15.55
CA LEU A 248 -14.15 2.96 -15.17
C LEU A 248 -13.92 2.98 -13.66
N LYS A 249 -13.75 1.80 -13.06
CA LYS A 249 -13.51 1.70 -11.62
C LYS A 249 -12.04 1.85 -11.26
N ILE A 250 -11.78 2.54 -10.15
CA ILE A 250 -10.47 2.59 -9.52
C ILE A 250 -10.34 1.38 -8.60
N ALA A 251 -9.16 0.73 -8.59
CA ALA A 251 -8.86 -0.39 -7.70
C ALA A 251 -9.89 -1.55 -7.76
N CYS A 252 -10.40 -1.85 -8.94
CA CYS A 252 -11.24 -3.02 -9.19
C CYS A 252 -10.34 -4.25 -9.32
N LEU A 253 -10.28 -5.06 -8.27
CA LEU A 253 -9.36 -6.21 -8.19
C LEU A 253 -9.68 -7.26 -9.24
N GLU A 254 -10.97 -7.52 -9.47
CA GLU A 254 -11.46 -8.47 -10.45
C GLU A 254 -11.10 -8.03 -11.87
N GLU A 255 -11.23 -6.75 -12.19
CA GLU A 255 -10.83 -6.22 -13.50
C GLU A 255 -9.33 -6.32 -13.72
N ILE A 256 -8.51 -5.97 -12.69
CA ILE A 256 -7.04 -6.09 -12.77
C ILE A 256 -6.66 -7.55 -13.03
N ALA A 257 -7.23 -8.49 -12.26
CA ALA A 257 -6.98 -9.91 -12.42
C ALA A 257 -7.40 -10.44 -13.81
N TRP A 258 -8.57 -10.02 -14.29
CA TRP A 258 -9.07 -10.34 -15.61
C TRP A 258 -8.17 -9.82 -16.73
N ARG A 259 -7.83 -8.52 -16.70
CA ARG A 259 -6.96 -7.91 -17.71
C ARG A 259 -5.55 -8.47 -17.73
N LYS A 260 -5.04 -8.91 -16.57
CA LYS A 260 -3.74 -9.60 -16.46
C LYS A 260 -3.82 -11.10 -16.82
N GLY A 261 -5.00 -11.64 -17.12
CA GLY A 261 -5.17 -13.07 -17.41
C GLY A 261 -4.92 -13.99 -16.21
N TRP A 262 -5.05 -13.47 -15.00
CA TRP A 262 -4.86 -14.25 -13.77
C TRP A 262 -6.09 -15.06 -13.36
N ILE A 263 -7.25 -14.64 -13.83
CA ILE A 263 -8.53 -15.37 -13.70
C ILE A 263 -9.16 -15.55 -15.09
N ASP A 264 -9.93 -16.62 -15.25
CA ASP A 264 -10.69 -16.88 -16.44
C ASP A 264 -12.13 -16.31 -16.38
N LYS A 265 -12.87 -16.46 -17.47
CA LYS A 265 -14.26 -15.99 -17.57
C LYS A 265 -15.17 -16.65 -16.54
N ALA A 266 -14.98 -17.93 -16.25
CA ALA A 266 -15.84 -18.68 -15.32
C ALA A 266 -15.67 -18.14 -13.88
N VAL A 267 -14.43 -17.84 -13.47
CA VAL A 267 -14.14 -17.20 -12.18
C VAL A 267 -14.78 -15.82 -12.11
N LEU A 268 -14.61 -14.98 -13.14
CA LEU A 268 -15.20 -13.64 -13.17
C LEU A 268 -16.74 -13.69 -13.12
N GLU A 269 -17.37 -14.57 -13.88
CA GLU A 269 -18.82 -14.79 -13.83
C GLU A 269 -19.30 -15.26 -12.43
N SER A 270 -18.52 -16.07 -11.75
CA SER A 270 -18.80 -16.48 -10.36
C SER A 270 -18.78 -15.28 -9.40
N GLN A 271 -17.77 -14.39 -9.53
CA GLN A 271 -17.70 -13.14 -8.75
C GLN A 271 -18.93 -12.27 -9.01
N ILE A 272 -19.31 -12.08 -10.27
CA ILE A 272 -20.51 -11.29 -10.65
C ILE A 272 -21.76 -11.85 -9.96
N ARG A 273 -21.94 -13.18 -9.95
CA ARG A 273 -23.08 -13.80 -9.26
C ARG A 273 -23.06 -13.55 -7.76
N ASN A 274 -21.90 -13.65 -7.12
CA ASN A 274 -21.75 -13.43 -5.67
C ASN A 274 -22.01 -11.97 -5.27
N LEU A 275 -21.70 -11.01 -6.13
CA LEU A 275 -21.95 -9.58 -5.92
C LEU A 275 -23.41 -9.17 -6.15
N GLY A 276 -24.25 -10.07 -6.67
CA GLY A 276 -25.68 -9.91 -6.81
C GLY A 276 -26.08 -8.80 -7.79
N LYS A 277 -27.01 -7.92 -7.36
CA LYS A 277 -27.55 -6.83 -8.20
C LYS A 277 -26.86 -5.48 -7.94
N SER A 278 -25.64 -5.48 -7.43
CA SER A 278 -24.90 -4.25 -7.15
C SER A 278 -24.45 -3.55 -8.45
N GLY A 279 -24.23 -2.24 -8.38
CA GLY A 279 -23.62 -1.48 -9.47
C GLY A 279 -22.21 -1.98 -9.80
N TYR A 280 -21.49 -2.52 -8.80
CA TYR A 280 -20.19 -3.15 -9.00
C TYR A 280 -20.29 -4.41 -9.87
N ALA A 281 -21.28 -5.29 -9.61
CA ALA A 281 -21.55 -6.47 -10.44
C ALA A 281 -21.94 -6.09 -11.88
N ALA A 282 -22.76 -5.03 -12.04
CA ALA A 282 -23.14 -4.53 -13.36
C ALA A 282 -21.92 -4.04 -14.16
N TYR A 283 -20.98 -3.36 -13.51
CA TYR A 283 -19.72 -2.96 -14.13
C TYR A 283 -18.89 -4.15 -14.59
N LEU A 284 -18.66 -5.15 -13.72
CA LEU A 284 -17.89 -6.35 -14.08
C LEU A 284 -18.53 -7.12 -15.23
N LYS A 285 -19.87 -7.17 -15.28
CA LYS A 285 -20.60 -7.81 -16.39
C LYS A 285 -20.35 -7.11 -17.73
N ALA A 286 -20.12 -5.82 -17.75
CA ALA A 286 -19.81 -5.06 -18.95
C ALA A 286 -18.39 -5.28 -19.49
N LEU A 287 -17.50 -5.92 -18.72
CA LEU A 287 -16.12 -6.24 -19.12
C LEU A 287 -16.01 -7.50 -19.99
N ILE A 288 -17.02 -8.38 -19.96
CA ILE A 288 -17.09 -9.69 -20.64
C ILE A 288 -18.19 -9.75 -21.66
#